data_5c69b669afae4b13d1431dae13cf7bd3
#
_entry.id   5c69b669afae4b13d1431dae13cf7bd3
#
_cell.length_a   1.000
_cell.length_b   1.000
_cell.length_c   1.000
_cell.angle_alpha   90.00
_cell.angle_beta   90.00
_cell.angle_gamma   90.00
#
_symmetry.space_group_name_H-M   'P 1'
#
loop_
_entity.id
_entity.type
_entity.pdbx_description
1 polymer ?
#
loop_
_entity_poly.entity_id
_entity_poly.type
_entity_poly.pdbx_seq_one_letter_code
_entity_poly.pdbx_strand_id
1 'polypeptide(L)' 'MSYEQFRRLVKDMREWQRDYFKTRSKTALSESKRLERLVDAELSGQLELDGMKGGEA' A
#
# COMPACT_ATOMS: atom_id res chain seq x y z
N MET A 1 0.35 4.59 12.57
CA MET A 1 -0.79 3.74 12.14
C MET A 1 -0.78 2.44 12.93
N SER A 2 -1.93 2.04 13.43
CA SER A 2 -2.00 0.81 14.21
C SER A 2 -1.97 -0.40 13.28
N TYR A 3 -1.71 -1.56 13.88
CA TYR A 3 -1.66 -2.79 13.11
C TYR A 3 -3.00 -3.06 12.41
N GLU A 4 -4.09 -2.82 13.12
CA GLU A 4 -5.41 -3.03 12.53
C GLU A 4 -5.67 -2.09 11.38
N GLN A 5 -5.25 -0.85 11.52
CA GLN A 5 -5.41 0.11 10.44
C GLN A 5 -4.58 -0.30 9.23
N PHE A 6 -3.38 -0.80 9.47
CA PHE A 6 -2.52 -1.26 8.39
C PHE A 6 -3.14 -2.46 7.67
N ARG A 7 -3.67 -3.40 8.43
CA ARG A 7 -4.31 -4.57 7.83
C ARG A 7 -5.49 -4.15 6.96
N ARG A 8 -6.28 -3.21 7.44
CA ARG A 8 -7.43 -2.72 6.68
C ARG A 8 -6.98 -2.04 5.39
N LEU A 9 -5.90 -1.27 5.49
CA LEU A 9 -5.36 -0.60 4.33
C LEU A 9 -4.94 -1.61 3.26
N VAL A 10 -4.25 -2.66 3.67
CA VAL A 10 -3.81 -3.69 2.73
C VAL A 10 -5.01 -4.41 2.12
N LYS A 11 -6.03 -4.67 2.93
CA LYS A 11 -7.23 -5.33 2.43
C LYS A 11 -7.92 -4.48 1.38
N ASP A 12 -8.06 -3.18 1.66
CA ASP A 12 -8.70 -2.27 0.72
C ASP A 12 -7.91 -2.20 -0.57
N MET A 13 -6.59 -2.14 -0.46
CA MET A 13 -5.72 -2.12 -1.63
C MET A 13 -5.98 -3.33 -2.51
N ARG A 14 -6.06 -4.50 -1.90
CA ARG A 14 -6.28 -5.73 -2.64
C ARG A 14 -7.64 -5.75 -3.31
N GLU A 15 -8.65 -5.22 -2.64
CA GLU A 15 -9.99 -5.18 -3.20
C GLU A 15 -10.03 -4.26 -4.42
N TRP A 16 -9.36 -3.12 -4.35
CA TRP A 16 -9.31 -2.22 -5.50
C TRP A 16 -8.54 -2.84 -6.66
N GLN A 17 -7.47 -3.56 -6.35
CA GLN A 17 -6.72 -4.26 -7.38
C GLN A 17 -7.58 -5.30 -8.08
N ARG A 18 -8.36 -6.04 -7.29
CA ARG A 18 -9.25 -7.05 -7.85
C ARG A 18 -10.33 -6.41 -8.72
N ASP A 19 -10.89 -5.31 -8.24
CA ASP A 19 -11.87 -4.57 -9.02
C ASP A 19 -11.30 -4.12 -10.35
N TYR A 20 -10.08 -3.62 -10.33
CA TYR A 20 -9.44 -3.18 -11.56
C TYR A 20 -9.30 -4.33 -12.55
N PHE A 21 -8.91 -5.50 -12.07
CA PHE A 21 -8.78 -6.64 -12.96
C PHE A 21 -10.11 -7.07 -13.54
N LYS A 22 -11.19 -6.87 -12.79
CA LYS A 22 -12.51 -7.23 -13.29
C LYS A 22 -13.08 -6.21 -14.25
N THR A 23 -13.01 -4.95 -13.91
CA THR A 23 -13.71 -3.91 -14.64
C THR A 23 -12.82 -2.98 -15.42
N ARG A 24 -11.52 -3.01 -15.15
CA ARG A 24 -10.55 -2.09 -15.73
C ARG A 24 -10.94 -0.64 -15.50
N SER A 25 -11.60 -0.37 -14.40
CA SER A 25 -12.03 0.97 -14.04
C SER A 25 -10.82 1.85 -13.71
N LYS A 26 -10.79 3.05 -14.24
CA LYS A 26 -9.73 3.98 -13.92
C LYS A 26 -9.76 4.38 -12.45
N THR A 27 -10.94 4.44 -11.88
CA THR A 27 -11.08 4.75 -10.47
C THR A 27 -10.43 3.66 -9.64
N ALA A 28 -10.69 2.39 -9.98
CA ALA A 28 -10.10 1.29 -9.24
C ALA A 28 -8.58 1.30 -9.36
N LEU A 29 -8.07 1.60 -10.54
CA LEU A 29 -6.63 1.68 -10.74
C LEU A 29 -6.02 2.81 -9.91
N SER A 30 -6.64 3.97 -9.94
CA SER A 30 -6.18 5.12 -9.18
C SER A 30 -6.16 4.83 -7.67
N GLU A 31 -7.24 4.24 -7.18
CA GLU A 31 -7.35 3.95 -5.76
C GLU A 31 -6.34 2.89 -5.33
N SER A 32 -6.15 1.86 -6.15
CA SER A 32 -5.20 0.84 -5.81
C SER A 32 -3.78 1.41 -5.75
N LYS A 33 -3.43 2.28 -6.69
CA LYS A 33 -2.10 2.88 -6.69
C LYS A 33 -1.90 3.81 -5.50
N ARG A 34 -2.92 4.56 -5.14
CA ARG A 34 -2.84 5.43 -3.97
C ARG A 34 -2.61 4.62 -2.71
N LEU A 35 -3.35 3.52 -2.57
CA LEU A 35 -3.20 2.66 -1.39
C LEU A 35 -1.87 1.92 -1.41
N GLU A 36 -1.38 1.53 -2.57
CA GLU A 36 -0.07 0.92 -2.68
C GLU A 36 1.02 1.85 -2.15
N ARG A 37 0.91 3.14 -2.47
CA ARG A 37 1.86 4.11 -1.97
C ARG A 37 1.82 4.22 -0.46
N LEU A 38 0.62 4.21 0.11
CA LEU A 38 0.47 4.31 1.55
C LEU A 38 1.07 3.09 2.23
N VAL A 39 0.83 1.91 1.67
CA VAL A 39 1.39 0.68 2.21
C VAL A 39 2.93 0.72 2.11
N ASP A 40 3.44 1.14 0.97
CA ASP A 40 4.89 1.23 0.79
C ASP A 40 5.51 2.21 1.76
N ALA A 41 4.86 3.35 1.97
CA ALA A 41 5.39 4.35 2.89
C ALA A 41 5.45 3.80 4.30
N GLU A 42 4.43 3.05 4.69
CA GLU A 42 4.39 2.48 6.02
C GLU A 42 5.49 1.44 6.19
N LEU A 43 5.68 0.59 5.20
CA LEU A 43 6.71 -0.42 5.24
C LEU A 43 8.11 0.20 5.23
N SER A 44 8.28 1.24 4.42
CA SER A 44 9.58 1.93 4.38
C SER A 44 9.90 2.57 5.71
N GLY A 45 8.91 3.15 6.36
CA GLY A 45 9.11 3.74 7.67
C GLY A 45 9.57 2.69 8.66
N GLN A 46 8.99 1.50 8.60
CA GLN A 46 9.41 0.43 9.49
C GLN A 46 10.81 -0.03 9.20
N LEU A 47 11.17 -0.10 7.92
CA LEU A 47 12.51 -0.49 7.55
C LEU A 47 13.53 0.55 7.99
N GLU A 48 13.17 1.81 7.93
CA GLU A 48 14.06 2.87 8.36
C GLU A 48 14.34 2.76 9.85
N LEU A 49 13.36 2.33 10.60
CA LEU A 49 13.56 2.14 12.02
C LEU A 49 14.63 1.10 12.29
N ASP A 50 14.79 0.18 11.37
CA ASP A 50 15.82 -0.84 11.50
C ASP A 50 17.20 -0.31 11.15
N GLY A 51 17.26 0.92 10.79
CA GLY A 51 18.57 1.49 10.48
C GLY A 51 19.06 1.23 9.10
N MET A 52 18.23 0.86 8.32
CA MET A 52 18.63 0.58 7.06
C MET A 52 18.60 1.52 6.23
N LYS A 53 18.75 2.10 6.17
CA LYS A 53 18.61 2.93 5.28
C LYS A 53 19.26 2.86 4.26
N GLY A 54 19.41 2.63 4.23
CA GLY A 54 19.97 2.77 3.50
C GLY A 54 20.00 2.47 2.42
N GLY A 55 20.07 2.38 2.42
CA GLY A 55 20.21 2.23 1.50
C GLY A 55 19.95 2.26 0.61
N GLU A 56 19.92 2.18 0.57
CA GLU A 56 19.85 2.22 -0.26
C GLU A 56 19.97 2.36 -0.91
N ALA A 57 20.11 2.44 -0.74
CA ALA A 57 20.27 2.57 -1.50
C ALA A 57 20.34 2.44 -2.09
#